data_b02445ca614542a23db864b33c41a477
#
_entry.id   b02445ca614542a23db864b33c41a477
#
_cell.length_a   1.000
_cell.length_b   1.000
_cell.length_c   1.000
_cell.angle_alpha   90.00
_cell.angle_beta   90.00
_cell.angle_gamma   90.00
#
_symmetry.space_group_name_H-M   'P 1'
#
loop_
_entity.id
_entity.type
_entity.pdbx_description
1 polymer ?
#
loop_
_entity_poly.entity_id
_entity_poly.type
_entity_poly.pdbx_seq_one_letter_code
_entity_poly.pdbx_strand_id
1 'polypeptide(L)'
;MDRVCNSLWHMSLLDFVNLPQNLLADENIFYQKLMGKDADDLWELSQSTVPSLLINGDRMLDFPRPLPLHIAFSGELGVPKKGGKVVMEKWLEDIIEKPSDGLIVFSLGTVSNTTNMPTQMIDSFLGAFAKLDKFTILWRMEKNVAGAEKLHNVHLVKWLPQKDIMKHPKMRLMIAHGGYNSFLEAAQAGIPAVLMPLFADQKINAKRAQRYGMATVLDKLDLTVDKVYTAINTALIDPTYTSNAKKLSLMLNEKVSTQKYAALQYSLKLATSAKPELFTLKASQNLTFVEFWNFDIFALLTFSALFCYF
;
A
#
# COMPACT_ATOMS: atom_id res chain seq x y z
N MET A 1 2.45 18.73 -3.22
CA MET A 1 2.28 17.73 -2.15
C MET A 1 1.85 18.35 -0.83
N ASP A 2 2.29 19.57 -0.57
CA ASP A 2 1.94 20.30 0.67
C ASP A 2 0.47 20.76 0.79
N ARG A 3 -0.25 20.85 -0.33
CA ARG A 3 -1.67 21.27 -0.31
C ARG A 3 -2.60 20.25 0.35
N VAL A 4 -2.37 18.95 0.18
CA VAL A 4 -3.24 17.92 0.76
C VAL A 4 -2.98 17.76 2.26
N CYS A 5 -1.72 17.81 2.69
CA CYS A 5 -1.40 17.75 4.11
C CYS A 5 -1.81 19.04 4.86
N ASN A 6 -1.60 20.21 4.25
CA ASN A 6 -2.03 21.47 4.85
C ASN A 6 -3.56 21.63 4.89
N SER A 7 -4.28 21.12 3.87
CA SER A 7 -5.76 21.18 3.89
C SER A 7 -6.37 20.33 4.99
N LEU A 8 -5.79 19.20 5.36
CA LEU A 8 -6.29 18.36 6.47
C LEU A 8 -6.14 19.03 7.85
N TRP A 9 -5.13 19.89 8.04
CA TRP A 9 -4.96 20.65 9.29
C TRP A 9 -5.90 21.84 9.41
N HIS A 10 -6.46 22.33 8.31
CA HIS A 10 -7.39 23.46 8.27
C HIS A 10 -8.84 23.06 8.01
N MET A 11 -9.11 21.75 7.88
CA MET A 11 -10.48 21.26 7.73
C MET A 11 -11.29 21.55 8.99
N SER A 12 -12.43 22.21 8.81
CA SER A 12 -13.42 22.35 9.87
C SER A 12 -14.03 20.98 10.21
N LEU A 13 -14.63 20.88 11.39
CA LEU A 13 -15.37 19.66 11.77
C LEU A 13 -16.46 19.32 10.75
N LEU A 14 -17.08 20.33 10.15
CA LEU A 14 -18.07 20.19 9.09
C LEU A 14 -17.47 19.59 7.80
N ASP A 15 -16.25 20.01 7.42
CA ASP A 15 -15.55 19.45 6.26
C ASP A 15 -15.20 17.97 6.49
N PHE A 16 -14.83 17.60 7.72
CA PHE A 16 -14.55 16.21 8.08
C PHE A 16 -15.80 15.33 8.02
N VAL A 17 -16.94 15.82 8.48
CA VAL A 17 -18.24 15.12 8.41
C VAL A 17 -18.70 14.96 6.96
N ASN A 18 -18.47 15.98 6.12
CA ASN A 18 -18.85 15.96 4.70
C ASN A 18 -17.76 15.37 3.78
N LEU A 19 -16.63 14.93 4.33
CA LEU A 19 -15.51 14.41 3.55
C LEU A 19 -15.91 13.29 2.56
N PRO A 20 -16.73 12.30 2.95
CA PRO A 20 -17.15 11.25 2.01
C PRO A 20 -17.94 11.79 0.82
N GLN A 21 -18.87 12.72 1.05
CA GLN A 21 -19.68 13.33 0.00
C GLN A 21 -18.83 14.20 -0.92
N ASN A 22 -17.90 14.98 -0.36
CA ASN A 22 -16.98 15.82 -1.13
C ASN A 22 -15.99 14.97 -1.96
N LEU A 23 -15.59 13.80 -1.48
CA LEU A 23 -14.71 12.89 -2.21
C LEU A 23 -15.37 12.29 -3.46
N LEU A 24 -16.69 12.14 -3.47
CA LEU A 24 -17.44 11.56 -4.58
C LEU A 24 -18.21 12.61 -5.41
N ALA A 25 -17.97 13.89 -5.18
CA ALA A 25 -18.75 14.95 -5.83
C ALA A 25 -18.63 14.91 -7.36
N ASP A 26 -17.43 14.75 -7.89
CA ASP A 26 -17.19 14.69 -9.34
C ASP A 26 -17.75 13.41 -9.95
N GLU A 27 -17.60 12.28 -9.26
CA GLU A 27 -18.16 10.99 -9.66
C GLU A 27 -19.68 11.02 -9.62
N ASN A 28 -20.30 11.68 -8.64
CA ASN A 28 -21.74 11.89 -8.57
C ASN A 28 -22.28 12.67 -9.76
N ILE A 29 -21.62 13.76 -10.11
CA ILE A 29 -21.99 14.55 -11.29
C ILE A 29 -21.97 13.68 -12.56
N PHE A 30 -20.92 12.87 -12.73
CA PHE A 30 -20.78 11.97 -13.86
C PHE A 30 -21.85 10.87 -13.84
N TYR A 31 -22.11 10.26 -12.68
CA TYR A 31 -23.12 9.22 -12.49
C TYR A 31 -24.53 9.73 -12.80
N GLN A 32 -24.92 10.90 -12.26
CA GLN A 32 -26.21 11.52 -12.53
C GLN A 32 -26.38 11.93 -14.00
N LYS A 33 -25.29 12.26 -14.69
CA LYS A 33 -25.31 12.51 -16.14
C LYS A 33 -25.61 11.25 -16.95
N LEU A 34 -25.17 10.09 -16.49
CA LEU A 34 -25.42 8.79 -17.15
C LEU A 34 -26.77 8.19 -16.80
N MET A 35 -27.18 8.25 -15.54
CA MET A 35 -28.36 7.56 -15.01
C MET A 35 -29.60 8.45 -14.94
N GLY A 36 -29.45 9.75 -15.10
CA GLY A 36 -30.50 10.75 -14.94
C GLY A 36 -30.32 11.60 -13.67
N LYS A 37 -30.89 12.81 -13.69
CA LYS A 37 -30.71 13.76 -12.57
C LYS A 37 -31.36 13.33 -11.27
N ASP A 38 -32.33 12.41 -11.34
CA ASP A 38 -33.05 11.86 -10.19
C ASP A 38 -32.36 10.59 -9.61
N ALA A 39 -31.15 10.25 -10.09
CA ALA A 39 -30.39 9.13 -9.56
C ALA A 39 -29.91 9.44 -8.14
N ASP A 40 -29.96 8.42 -7.30
CA ASP A 40 -29.50 8.48 -5.91
C ASP A 40 -28.02 8.95 -5.83
N ASP A 41 -27.66 9.56 -4.70
CA ASP A 41 -26.27 9.90 -4.44
C ASP A 41 -25.40 8.63 -4.32
N LEU A 42 -24.22 8.63 -4.92
CA LEU A 42 -23.31 7.46 -4.90
C LEU A 42 -22.92 7.04 -3.48
N TRP A 43 -22.81 7.99 -2.56
CA TRP A 43 -22.51 7.68 -1.17
C TRP A 43 -23.68 6.96 -0.50
N GLU A 44 -24.90 7.47 -0.65
CA GLU A 44 -26.12 6.84 -0.14
C GLU A 44 -26.33 5.47 -0.78
N LEU A 45 -26.14 5.37 -2.09
CA LEU A 45 -26.22 4.12 -2.84
C LEU A 45 -25.21 3.09 -2.31
N SER A 46 -23.96 3.51 -2.04
CA SER A 46 -22.93 2.63 -1.51
C SER A 46 -23.27 2.08 -0.13
N GLN A 47 -23.91 2.87 0.71
CA GLN A 47 -24.31 2.45 2.05
C GLN A 47 -25.55 1.54 2.06
N SER A 48 -26.49 1.80 1.16
CA SER A 48 -27.77 1.09 1.14
C SER A 48 -27.76 -0.20 0.34
N THR A 49 -26.95 -0.27 -0.73
CA THR A 49 -27.00 -1.36 -1.72
C THR A 49 -25.77 -2.27 -1.73
N VAL A 50 -24.63 -1.84 -1.17
CA VAL A 50 -23.41 -2.66 -1.19
C VAL A 50 -23.46 -3.71 -0.07
N PRO A 51 -23.73 -4.98 -0.40
CA PRO A 51 -23.91 -6.04 0.61
C PRO A 51 -22.60 -6.52 1.21
N SER A 52 -21.48 -6.31 0.52
CA SER A 52 -20.17 -6.75 0.98
C SER A 52 -19.04 -5.90 0.40
N LEU A 53 -17.97 -5.77 1.16
CA LEU A 53 -16.73 -5.14 0.73
C LEU A 53 -15.64 -6.20 0.61
N LEU A 54 -15.10 -6.37 -0.60
CA LEU A 54 -14.00 -7.27 -0.86
C LEU A 54 -12.67 -6.48 -0.87
N ILE A 55 -11.84 -6.71 0.13
CA ILE A 55 -10.54 -6.07 0.25
C ILE A 55 -9.48 -6.91 -0.49
N ASN A 56 -8.84 -6.31 -1.49
CA ASN A 56 -7.69 -6.91 -2.16
C ASN A 56 -6.46 -6.82 -1.25
N GLY A 57 -6.35 -7.72 -0.32
CA GLY A 57 -5.29 -7.74 0.67
C GLY A 57 -5.33 -8.97 1.54
N ASP A 58 -4.34 -9.13 2.39
CA ASP A 58 -4.29 -10.20 3.38
C ASP A 58 -4.46 -9.64 4.79
N ARG A 59 -5.40 -10.26 5.54
CA ARG A 59 -5.69 -9.88 6.93
C ARG A 59 -4.46 -9.99 7.84
N MET A 60 -3.56 -10.91 7.55
CA MET A 60 -2.34 -11.08 8.34
C MET A 60 -1.40 -9.88 8.22
N LEU A 61 -1.42 -9.19 7.08
CA LEU A 61 -0.61 -7.98 6.87
C LEU A 61 -1.18 -6.74 7.53
N ASP A 62 -2.45 -6.77 7.94
CA ASP A 62 -3.10 -5.61 8.54
C ASP A 62 -2.83 -5.51 10.06
N PHE A 63 -3.12 -4.33 10.63
CA PHE A 63 -3.15 -4.17 12.08
C PHE A 63 -4.40 -4.85 12.65
N PRO A 64 -4.30 -5.45 13.85
CA PRO A 64 -5.45 -6.02 14.53
C PRO A 64 -6.52 -4.95 14.77
N ARG A 65 -7.74 -5.21 14.27
CA ARG A 65 -8.90 -4.33 14.46
C ARG A 65 -10.19 -5.13 14.32
N PRO A 66 -11.27 -4.73 14.99
CA PRO A 66 -12.60 -5.27 14.72
C PRO A 66 -13.00 -4.99 13.26
N LEU A 67 -13.61 -5.96 12.62
CA LEU A 67 -14.10 -5.82 11.26
C LEU A 67 -15.55 -6.31 11.19
N PRO A 68 -16.43 -5.56 10.51
CA PRO A 68 -17.79 -6.02 10.24
C PRO A 68 -17.81 -7.31 9.43
N LEU A 69 -18.87 -8.10 9.60
CA LEU A 69 -19.02 -9.40 8.95
C LEU A 69 -19.09 -9.32 7.43
N HIS A 70 -19.54 -8.20 6.87
CA HIS A 70 -19.64 -8.01 5.42
C HIS A 70 -18.31 -7.65 4.75
N ILE A 71 -17.22 -7.50 5.50
CA ILE A 71 -15.89 -7.24 4.96
C ILE A 71 -15.14 -8.55 4.83
N ALA A 72 -14.74 -8.90 3.60
CA ALA A 72 -13.95 -10.07 3.30
C ALA A 72 -12.60 -9.70 2.66
N PHE A 73 -11.56 -10.40 3.08
CA PHE A 73 -10.23 -10.28 2.46
C PHE A 73 -10.09 -11.36 1.39
N SER A 74 -9.77 -10.94 0.17
CA SER A 74 -9.58 -11.87 -0.97
C SER A 74 -8.18 -12.48 -1.04
N GLY A 75 -7.28 -12.08 -0.16
CA GLY A 75 -5.88 -12.34 -0.36
C GLY A 75 -5.35 -11.48 -1.49
N GLU A 76 -4.91 -12.07 -2.56
CA GLU A 76 -4.40 -11.36 -3.73
C GLU A 76 -5.28 -11.62 -4.95
N LEU A 77 -5.99 -10.58 -5.41
CA LEU A 77 -6.69 -10.62 -6.69
C LEU A 77 -5.69 -10.32 -7.81
N GLY A 78 -5.57 -11.22 -8.78
CA GLY A 78 -4.74 -11.00 -9.96
C GLY A 78 -3.31 -11.52 -9.87
N VAL A 79 -2.94 -12.29 -8.85
CA VAL A 79 -1.68 -13.05 -8.89
C VAL A 79 -1.86 -14.28 -9.77
N PRO A 80 -1.01 -14.47 -10.78
CA PRO A 80 -0.99 -15.69 -11.56
C PRO A 80 -0.72 -16.89 -10.66
N LYS A 81 -1.38 -18.02 -10.96
CA LYS A 81 -1.12 -19.30 -10.27
C LYS A 81 0.38 -19.61 -10.26
N LYS A 82 0.89 -20.16 -9.14
CA LYS A 82 2.27 -20.66 -9.04
C LYS A 82 2.56 -21.57 -10.25
N GLY A 83 3.66 -21.33 -10.96
CA GLY A 83 4.14 -22.21 -12.02
C GLY A 83 4.10 -21.66 -13.44
N GLY A 84 3.65 -20.43 -13.68
CA GLY A 84 3.85 -19.80 -14.97
C GLY A 84 5.34 -19.54 -15.23
N LYS A 85 5.83 -19.98 -16.40
CA LYS A 85 7.19 -19.66 -16.84
C LYS A 85 7.33 -18.14 -16.88
N VAL A 86 8.25 -17.60 -16.12
CA VAL A 86 8.60 -16.16 -16.18
C VAL A 86 9.23 -15.93 -17.55
N VAL A 87 8.56 -15.16 -18.40
CA VAL A 87 9.14 -14.75 -19.69
C VAL A 87 9.65 -13.33 -19.49
N MET A 88 10.94 -13.20 -19.21
CA MET A 88 11.62 -11.92 -19.24
C MET A 88 12.11 -11.60 -20.64
N GLU A 89 12.14 -10.31 -20.98
CA GLU A 89 12.78 -9.86 -22.21
C GLU A 89 14.29 -10.12 -22.12
N LYS A 90 14.87 -10.58 -23.23
CA LYS A 90 16.28 -11.00 -23.27
C LYS A 90 17.25 -9.94 -22.76
N TRP A 91 17.04 -8.68 -23.12
CA TRP A 91 17.91 -7.58 -22.65
C TRP A 91 17.92 -7.45 -21.12
N LEU A 92 16.80 -7.74 -20.46
CA LEU A 92 16.69 -7.68 -19.00
C LEU A 92 17.36 -8.90 -18.36
N GLU A 93 17.19 -10.08 -18.95
CA GLU A 93 17.92 -11.29 -18.54
C GLU A 93 19.42 -11.07 -18.65
N ASP A 94 19.91 -10.52 -19.76
CA ASP A 94 21.32 -10.23 -19.99
C ASP A 94 21.91 -9.26 -18.93
N ILE A 95 21.10 -8.35 -18.41
CA ILE A 95 21.52 -7.46 -17.30
C ILE A 95 21.58 -8.22 -15.98
N ILE A 96 20.53 -8.99 -15.66
CA ILE A 96 20.40 -9.69 -14.39
C ILE A 96 21.44 -10.81 -14.26
N GLU A 97 21.78 -11.46 -15.37
CA GLU A 97 22.73 -12.58 -15.38
C GLU A 97 24.18 -12.15 -15.25
N LYS A 98 24.51 -10.88 -15.40
CA LYS A 98 25.87 -10.38 -15.13
C LYS A 98 26.34 -10.78 -13.73
N PRO A 99 27.64 -11.05 -13.54
CA PRO A 99 28.20 -11.33 -12.24
C PRO A 99 27.91 -10.23 -11.23
N SER A 100 27.25 -10.56 -10.12
CA SER A 100 26.96 -9.61 -9.03
C SER A 100 26.59 -10.38 -7.76
N ASP A 101 26.67 -9.72 -6.61
CA ASP A 101 26.25 -10.29 -5.32
C ASP A 101 24.72 -10.40 -5.18
N GLY A 102 23.99 -9.83 -6.14
CA GLY A 102 22.55 -9.91 -6.24
C GLY A 102 21.91 -8.70 -6.88
N LEU A 103 20.59 -8.76 -6.96
CA LEU A 103 19.76 -7.79 -7.64
C LEU A 103 18.99 -6.93 -6.64
N ILE A 104 19.03 -5.63 -6.84
CA ILE A 104 18.23 -4.63 -6.13
C ILE A 104 17.28 -4.00 -7.13
N VAL A 105 15.99 -3.98 -6.80
CA VAL A 105 14.97 -3.28 -7.60
C VAL A 105 14.57 -2.00 -6.89
N PHE A 106 14.60 -0.89 -7.60
CA PHE A 106 14.10 0.40 -7.12
C PHE A 106 12.93 0.89 -7.97
N SER A 107 11.76 0.99 -7.37
CA SER A 107 10.54 1.44 -8.03
C SER A 107 9.65 2.25 -7.08
N LEU A 108 9.32 3.48 -7.48
CA LEU A 108 8.36 4.33 -6.75
C LEU A 108 6.91 4.15 -7.24
N GLY A 109 6.64 3.04 -7.94
CA GLY A 109 5.30 2.72 -8.46
C GLY A 109 4.95 3.50 -9.73
N THR A 110 3.71 3.35 -10.17
CA THR A 110 3.23 3.94 -11.45
C THR A 110 2.47 5.25 -11.28
N VAL A 111 1.96 5.52 -10.07
CA VAL A 111 1.20 6.75 -9.76
C VAL A 111 2.14 7.94 -9.54
N SER A 112 3.31 7.68 -8.97
CA SER A 112 4.30 8.73 -8.74
C SER A 112 5.03 9.06 -10.04
N ASN A 113 4.89 10.31 -10.50
CA ASN A 113 5.64 10.79 -11.66
C ASN A 113 7.13 10.95 -11.28
N THR A 114 7.95 9.98 -11.68
CA THR A 114 9.39 9.96 -11.37
C THR A 114 10.17 11.04 -12.12
N THR A 115 9.59 11.69 -13.15
CA THR A 115 10.25 12.81 -13.84
C THR A 115 10.41 14.02 -12.94
N ASN A 116 9.54 14.17 -11.93
CA ASN A 116 9.56 15.28 -10.95
C ASN A 116 10.33 14.94 -9.67
N MET A 117 11.08 13.84 -9.67
CA MET A 117 11.90 13.47 -8.52
C MET A 117 12.95 14.56 -8.25
N PRO A 118 13.03 15.11 -7.01
CA PRO A 118 13.98 16.16 -6.66
C PRO A 118 15.43 15.73 -6.90
N THR A 119 16.28 16.64 -7.40
CA THR A 119 17.69 16.36 -7.68
C THR A 119 18.42 15.86 -6.45
N GLN A 120 18.23 16.49 -5.28
CA GLN A 120 18.82 16.04 -4.02
C GLN A 120 18.48 14.58 -3.69
N MET A 121 17.24 14.16 -3.95
CA MET A 121 16.81 12.76 -3.75
C MET A 121 17.54 11.83 -4.73
N ILE A 122 17.62 12.23 -6.00
CA ILE A 122 18.36 11.48 -7.04
C ILE A 122 19.83 11.32 -6.64
N ASP A 123 20.49 12.40 -6.25
CA ASP A 123 21.90 12.40 -5.86
C ASP A 123 22.15 11.53 -4.62
N SER A 124 21.23 11.55 -3.66
CA SER A 124 21.31 10.69 -2.46
C SER A 124 21.28 9.21 -2.83
N PHE A 125 20.41 8.80 -3.76
CA PHE A 125 20.35 7.43 -4.24
C PHE A 125 21.57 7.06 -5.11
N LEU A 126 21.97 7.92 -6.05
CA LEU A 126 23.16 7.67 -6.88
C LEU A 126 24.42 7.51 -6.05
N GLY A 127 24.64 8.39 -5.07
CA GLY A 127 25.79 8.29 -4.17
C GLY A 127 25.77 7.02 -3.32
N ALA A 128 24.58 6.56 -2.88
CA ALA A 128 24.46 5.30 -2.19
C ALA A 128 24.70 4.10 -3.11
N PHE A 129 24.19 4.14 -4.34
CA PHE A 129 24.38 3.08 -5.33
C PHE A 129 25.83 2.94 -5.78
N ALA A 130 26.59 4.03 -5.84
CA ALA A 130 28.01 3.99 -6.09
C ALA A 130 28.80 3.21 -5.03
N LYS A 131 28.31 3.19 -3.76
CA LYS A 131 28.90 2.39 -2.67
C LYS A 131 28.47 0.91 -2.70
N LEU A 132 27.50 0.56 -3.55
CA LEU A 132 26.92 -0.79 -3.70
C LEU A 132 27.32 -1.41 -5.06
N ASP A 133 28.53 -1.20 -5.49
CA ASP A 133 29.08 -1.56 -6.81
C ASP A 133 29.01 -3.06 -7.14
N LYS A 134 28.96 -3.91 -6.11
CA LYS A 134 28.81 -5.38 -6.25
C LYS A 134 27.39 -5.84 -6.60
N PHE A 135 26.38 -4.98 -6.46
CA PHE A 135 24.99 -5.32 -6.72
C PHE A 135 24.54 -4.75 -8.06
N THR A 136 23.72 -5.49 -8.79
CA THR A 136 23.01 -4.98 -9.97
C THR A 136 21.76 -4.24 -9.51
N ILE A 137 21.59 -2.98 -9.92
CA ILE A 137 20.47 -2.14 -9.51
C ILE A 137 19.61 -1.83 -10.74
N LEU A 138 18.38 -2.30 -10.71
CA LEU A 138 17.35 -1.95 -11.69
C LEU A 138 16.50 -0.82 -11.13
N TRP A 139 16.66 0.37 -11.67
CA TRP A 139 15.93 1.55 -11.24
C TRP A 139 14.87 1.94 -12.26
N ARG A 140 13.58 1.79 -11.86
CA ARG A 140 12.48 2.26 -12.70
C ARG A 140 12.42 3.78 -12.71
N MET A 141 12.70 4.37 -13.88
CA MET A 141 12.75 5.80 -14.08
C MET A 141 12.24 6.16 -15.47
N GLU A 142 11.39 7.19 -15.56
CA GLU A 142 10.80 7.62 -16.84
C GLU A 142 11.66 8.63 -17.61
N LYS A 143 12.67 9.20 -16.93
CA LYS A 143 13.65 10.11 -17.55
C LYS A 143 15.07 9.59 -17.37
N ASN A 144 15.98 10.10 -18.19
CA ASN A 144 17.40 9.91 -17.95
C ASN A 144 17.83 10.64 -16.68
N VAL A 145 18.72 10.02 -15.93
CA VAL A 145 19.28 10.54 -14.68
C VAL A 145 20.75 10.84 -14.90
N ALA A 146 21.10 12.12 -14.87
CA ALA A 146 22.49 12.54 -15.01
C ALA A 146 23.37 11.89 -13.91
N GLY A 147 24.47 11.30 -14.31
CA GLY A 147 25.38 10.59 -13.41
C GLY A 147 25.11 9.09 -13.27
N ALA A 148 23.91 8.60 -13.61
CA ALA A 148 23.63 7.16 -13.59
C ALA A 148 24.46 6.40 -14.63
N GLU A 149 24.76 7.03 -15.76
CA GLU A 149 25.61 6.48 -16.83
C GLU A 149 27.08 6.23 -16.40
N LYS A 150 27.50 6.85 -15.31
CA LYS A 150 28.83 6.63 -14.72
C LYS A 150 28.91 5.41 -13.83
N LEU A 151 27.77 4.87 -13.44
CA LEU A 151 27.65 3.73 -12.54
C LEU A 151 27.35 2.47 -13.35
N HIS A 152 28.32 1.59 -13.48
CA HIS A 152 28.21 0.35 -14.26
C HIS A 152 27.15 -0.64 -13.69
N ASN A 153 26.80 -0.47 -12.42
CA ASN A 153 25.88 -1.34 -11.69
C ASN A 153 24.44 -0.81 -11.68
N VAL A 154 24.18 0.41 -12.19
CA VAL A 154 22.84 1.04 -12.20
C VAL A 154 22.27 1.01 -13.61
N HIS A 155 21.10 0.41 -13.76
CA HIS A 155 20.38 0.30 -15.02
C HIS A 155 19.02 1.00 -14.90
N LEU A 156 18.86 2.11 -15.64
CA LEU A 156 17.58 2.83 -15.71
C LEU A 156 16.65 2.12 -16.69
N VAL A 157 15.44 1.82 -16.24
CA VAL A 157 14.42 1.12 -17.03
C VAL A 157 13.07 1.81 -16.90
N LYS A 158 12.36 1.97 -18.02
CA LYS A 158 11.04 2.62 -18.01
C LYS A 158 9.98 1.73 -17.39
N TRP A 159 10.07 0.43 -17.60
CA TRP A 159 9.13 -0.55 -17.11
C TRP A 159 9.85 -1.80 -16.60
N LEU A 160 9.35 -2.35 -15.49
CA LEU A 160 9.85 -3.56 -14.88
C LEU A 160 8.70 -4.57 -14.72
N PRO A 161 8.86 -5.82 -15.18
CA PRO A 161 7.98 -6.92 -14.82
C PRO A 161 8.22 -7.32 -13.34
N GLN A 162 7.86 -6.42 -12.42
CA GLN A 162 8.26 -6.47 -11.01
C GLN A 162 7.93 -7.80 -10.35
N LYS A 163 6.73 -8.34 -10.58
CA LYS A 163 6.29 -9.64 -10.02
C LYS A 163 7.19 -10.79 -10.41
N ASP A 164 7.72 -10.75 -11.63
CA ASP A 164 8.56 -11.82 -12.14
C ASP A 164 9.99 -11.67 -11.66
N ILE A 165 10.51 -10.44 -11.63
CA ILE A 165 11.83 -10.12 -11.08
C ILE A 165 11.90 -10.49 -9.60
N MET A 166 10.84 -10.26 -8.82
CA MET A 166 10.78 -10.61 -7.39
C MET A 166 10.95 -12.11 -7.14
N LYS A 167 10.66 -12.97 -8.12
CA LYS A 167 10.85 -14.43 -8.04
C LYS A 167 12.26 -14.89 -8.45
N HIS A 168 13.06 -13.97 -8.99
CA HIS A 168 14.38 -14.33 -9.50
C HIS A 168 15.34 -14.72 -8.37
N PRO A 169 16.15 -15.80 -8.50
CA PRO A 169 17.06 -16.27 -7.43
C PRO A 169 18.09 -15.25 -6.96
N LYS A 170 18.50 -14.33 -7.85
CA LYS A 170 19.43 -13.24 -7.52
C LYS A 170 18.77 -12.07 -6.78
N MET A 171 17.44 -12.03 -6.65
CA MET A 171 16.76 -10.92 -5.98
C MET A 171 17.14 -10.86 -4.51
N ARG A 172 17.60 -9.69 -4.04
CA ARG A 172 18.07 -9.46 -2.67
C ARG A 172 17.28 -8.42 -1.92
N LEU A 173 16.89 -7.33 -2.59
CA LEU A 173 16.26 -6.20 -1.92
C LEU A 173 15.33 -5.44 -2.85
N MET A 174 14.20 -5.00 -2.32
CA MET A 174 13.32 -4.07 -2.99
C MET A 174 13.37 -2.70 -2.34
N ILE A 175 13.60 -1.65 -3.13
CA ILE A 175 13.42 -0.26 -2.70
C ILE A 175 12.11 0.24 -3.32
N ALA A 176 11.16 0.68 -2.48
CA ALA A 176 9.83 1.07 -2.94
C ALA A 176 9.23 2.21 -2.13
N HIS A 177 8.16 2.80 -2.66
CA HIS A 177 7.41 3.86 -1.99
C HIS A 177 6.46 3.38 -0.87
N GLY A 178 6.31 2.07 -0.68
CA GLY A 178 5.40 1.52 0.33
C GLY A 178 3.93 1.40 -0.12
N GLY A 179 3.65 1.47 -1.44
CA GLY A 179 2.32 1.11 -1.95
C GLY A 179 1.98 -0.34 -1.61
N TYR A 180 0.71 -0.61 -1.30
CA TYR A 180 0.28 -1.91 -0.78
C TYR A 180 0.68 -3.09 -1.69
N ASN A 181 0.52 -2.95 -3.00
CA ASN A 181 0.87 -4.02 -3.94
C ASN A 181 2.38 -4.36 -3.92
N SER A 182 3.24 -3.34 -3.91
CA SER A 182 4.69 -3.56 -3.84
C SER A 182 5.12 -4.20 -2.53
N PHE A 183 4.52 -3.77 -1.41
CA PHE A 183 4.73 -4.39 -0.11
C PHE A 183 4.27 -5.86 -0.10
N LEU A 184 3.09 -6.14 -0.62
CA LEU A 184 2.54 -7.50 -0.72
C LEU A 184 3.41 -8.40 -1.60
N GLU A 185 3.85 -7.91 -2.76
CA GLU A 185 4.75 -8.64 -3.67
C GLU A 185 6.08 -8.99 -3.00
N ALA A 186 6.70 -8.03 -2.30
CA ALA A 186 7.94 -8.27 -1.55
C ALA A 186 7.72 -9.29 -0.42
N ALA A 187 6.63 -9.16 0.34
CA ALA A 187 6.28 -10.06 1.42
C ALA A 187 6.05 -11.50 0.92
N GLN A 188 5.32 -11.67 -0.19
CA GLN A 188 5.06 -12.97 -0.79
C GLN A 188 6.32 -13.62 -1.39
N ALA A 189 7.18 -12.80 -1.99
CA ALA A 189 8.46 -13.27 -2.52
C ALA A 189 9.48 -13.59 -1.42
N GLY A 190 9.25 -13.15 -0.19
CA GLY A 190 10.19 -13.30 0.92
C GLY A 190 11.43 -12.43 0.78
N ILE A 191 11.28 -11.26 0.15
CA ILE A 191 12.34 -10.30 -0.12
C ILE A 191 12.24 -9.13 0.86
N PRO A 192 13.34 -8.77 1.55
CA PRO A 192 13.36 -7.60 2.41
C PRO A 192 13.23 -6.31 1.60
N ALA A 193 12.79 -5.23 2.25
CA ALA A 193 12.52 -3.97 1.59
C ALA A 193 13.14 -2.76 2.30
N VAL A 194 13.45 -1.72 1.50
CA VAL A 194 13.63 -0.35 1.97
C VAL A 194 12.46 0.47 1.48
N LEU A 195 11.68 1.03 2.39
CA LEU A 195 10.46 1.74 2.03
C LEU A 195 10.62 3.25 2.27
N MET A 196 10.28 4.04 1.27
CA MET A 196 10.28 5.51 1.32
C MET A 196 8.87 6.03 1.03
N PRO A 197 8.00 6.17 2.04
CA PRO A 197 6.64 6.65 1.87
C PRO A 197 6.58 8.06 1.30
N LEU A 198 5.80 8.25 0.24
CA LEU A 198 5.61 9.54 -0.42
C LEU A 198 4.30 10.21 0.00
N PHE A 199 3.18 9.47 0.01
CA PHE A 199 1.83 9.96 0.33
C PHE A 199 0.86 8.81 0.65
N ALA A 200 -0.39 9.16 0.97
CA ALA A 200 -1.53 8.25 1.19
C ALA A 200 -1.25 7.14 2.24
N ASP A 201 -1.65 5.91 1.91
CA ASP A 201 -1.54 4.71 2.75
C ASP A 201 -0.10 4.17 2.91
N GLN A 202 0.87 4.74 2.19
CA GLN A 202 2.24 4.23 2.15
C GLN A 202 2.93 4.25 3.51
N LYS A 203 2.64 5.27 4.35
CA LYS A 203 3.17 5.33 5.74
C LYS A 203 2.65 4.16 6.59
N ILE A 204 1.38 3.82 6.45
CA ILE A 204 0.76 2.70 7.17
C ILE A 204 1.37 1.37 6.70
N ASN A 205 1.54 1.20 5.40
CA ASN A 205 2.14 -0.01 4.83
C ASN A 205 3.60 -0.17 5.24
N ALA A 206 4.37 0.93 5.28
CA ALA A 206 5.74 0.92 5.80
C ALA A 206 5.78 0.47 7.28
N LYS A 207 4.85 0.95 8.11
CA LYS A 207 4.71 0.48 9.50
C LYS A 207 4.35 -0.99 9.61
N ARG A 208 3.49 -1.50 8.71
CA ARG A 208 3.18 -2.93 8.61
C ARG A 208 4.44 -3.74 8.31
N ALA A 209 5.22 -3.34 7.31
CA ALA A 209 6.47 -4.01 6.94
C ALA A 209 7.52 -3.97 8.07
N GLN A 210 7.65 -2.84 8.78
CA GLN A 210 8.52 -2.71 9.96
C GLN A 210 8.09 -3.64 11.09
N ARG A 211 6.77 -3.77 11.36
CA ARG A 211 6.25 -4.67 12.40
C ARG A 211 6.65 -6.12 12.17
N TYR A 212 6.74 -6.53 10.91
CA TYR A 212 7.24 -7.87 10.56
C TYR A 212 8.78 -7.95 10.52
N GLY A 213 9.49 -6.86 10.76
CA GLY A 213 10.94 -6.83 10.73
C GLY A 213 11.53 -7.14 9.35
N MET A 214 10.76 -6.90 8.27
CA MET A 214 11.21 -7.17 6.90
C MET A 214 11.64 -5.91 6.15
N ALA A 215 11.50 -4.72 6.74
CA ALA A 215 11.81 -3.48 6.04
C ALA A 215 12.44 -2.43 6.94
N THR A 216 13.35 -1.65 6.35
CA THR A 216 13.80 -0.34 6.84
C THR A 216 12.95 0.75 6.19
N VAL A 217 12.86 1.92 6.82
CA VAL A 217 12.08 3.04 6.30
C VAL A 217 12.93 4.30 6.21
N LEU A 218 12.86 4.95 5.06
CA LEU A 218 13.50 6.24 4.79
C LEU A 218 12.48 7.37 4.88
N ASP A 219 12.89 8.50 5.46
CA ASP A 219 12.11 9.73 5.37
C ASP A 219 12.49 10.49 4.09
N LYS A 220 11.50 10.72 3.23
CA LYS A 220 11.70 11.45 1.96
C LYS A 220 12.17 12.89 2.14
N LEU A 221 11.95 13.49 3.31
CA LEU A 221 12.33 14.88 3.62
C LEU A 221 13.75 14.99 4.21
N ASP A 222 14.34 13.86 4.61
CA ASP A 222 15.64 13.83 5.29
C ASP A 222 16.54 12.75 4.67
N LEU A 223 16.79 12.89 3.35
CA LEU A 223 17.62 11.98 2.58
C LEU A 223 19.03 12.52 2.45
N THR A 224 19.99 11.67 2.76
CA THR A 224 21.42 11.84 2.46
C THR A 224 21.98 10.56 1.90
N VAL A 225 23.11 10.62 1.21
CA VAL A 225 23.81 9.44 0.69
C VAL A 225 24.02 8.39 1.79
N ASP A 226 24.47 8.82 2.96
CA ASP A 226 24.79 7.90 4.07
C ASP A 226 23.54 7.27 4.68
N LYS A 227 22.43 8.01 4.80
CA LYS A 227 21.15 7.47 5.29
C LYS A 227 20.60 6.42 4.32
N VAL A 228 20.61 6.73 3.02
CA VAL A 228 20.15 5.79 1.98
C VAL A 228 21.04 4.55 1.96
N TYR A 229 22.36 4.73 1.93
CA TYR A 229 23.31 3.62 1.97
C TYR A 229 23.12 2.76 3.22
N THR A 230 23.06 3.36 4.41
CA THR A 230 22.89 2.64 5.67
C THR A 230 21.60 1.83 5.66
N ALA A 231 20.48 2.41 5.24
CA ALA A 231 19.19 1.69 5.19
C ALA A 231 19.24 0.47 4.25
N ILE A 232 19.85 0.64 3.06
CA ILE A 232 20.00 -0.44 2.08
C ILE A 232 20.97 -1.51 2.62
N ASN A 233 22.14 -1.10 3.08
CA ASN A 233 23.17 -2.00 3.56
C ASN A 233 22.70 -2.80 4.79
N THR A 234 21.99 -2.17 5.74
CA THR A 234 21.40 -2.86 6.88
C THR A 234 20.43 -3.95 6.43
N ALA A 235 19.53 -3.63 5.52
CA ALA A 235 18.56 -4.61 5.02
C ALA A 235 19.18 -5.76 4.19
N LEU A 236 20.36 -5.54 3.61
CA LEU A 236 21.12 -6.55 2.87
C LEU A 236 21.97 -7.45 3.77
N ILE A 237 22.65 -6.87 4.76
CA ILE A 237 23.66 -7.59 5.59
C ILE A 237 23.03 -8.25 6.79
N ASP A 238 22.07 -7.59 7.45
CA ASP A 238 21.43 -8.17 8.63
C ASP A 238 20.49 -9.32 8.20
N PRO A 239 20.83 -10.58 8.54
CA PRO A 239 20.09 -11.74 8.11
C PRO A 239 18.66 -11.79 8.68
N THR A 240 18.38 -10.99 9.71
CA THR A 240 17.06 -10.97 10.35
C THR A 240 15.98 -10.45 9.38
N TYR A 241 16.30 -9.45 8.54
CA TYR A 241 15.36 -8.94 7.54
C TYR A 241 14.96 -10.01 6.51
N THR A 242 15.94 -10.71 5.97
CA THR A 242 15.70 -11.80 5.01
C THR A 242 14.97 -12.98 5.68
N SER A 243 15.35 -13.36 6.89
CA SER A 243 14.69 -14.42 7.65
C SER A 243 13.21 -14.08 7.91
N ASN A 244 12.95 -12.87 8.37
CA ASN A 244 11.59 -12.41 8.66
C ASN A 244 10.74 -12.31 7.39
N ALA A 245 11.29 -11.79 6.29
CA ALA A 245 10.60 -11.76 4.99
C ALA A 245 10.24 -13.17 4.51
N LYS A 246 11.16 -14.13 4.62
CA LYS A 246 10.90 -15.55 4.25
C LYS A 246 9.83 -16.19 5.14
N LYS A 247 9.86 -15.95 6.46
CA LYS A 247 8.83 -16.45 7.38
C LYS A 247 7.46 -15.90 7.00
N LEU A 248 7.37 -14.60 6.73
CA LEU A 248 6.13 -13.96 6.30
C LEU A 248 5.64 -14.54 4.96
N SER A 249 6.56 -14.75 4.01
CA SER A 249 6.25 -15.38 2.72
C SER A 249 5.64 -16.78 2.89
N LEU A 250 6.19 -17.62 3.76
CA LEU A 250 5.61 -18.94 4.05
C LEU A 250 4.19 -18.80 4.59
N MET A 251 3.96 -17.92 5.57
CA MET A 251 2.64 -17.69 6.16
C MET A 251 1.61 -17.23 5.13
N LEU A 252 2.00 -16.35 4.21
CA LEU A 252 1.11 -15.83 3.18
C LEU A 252 0.81 -16.87 2.09
N ASN A 253 1.81 -17.63 1.67
CA ASN A 253 1.70 -18.58 0.57
C ASN A 253 0.93 -19.85 0.94
N GLU A 254 0.91 -20.27 2.20
CA GLU A 254 0.16 -21.45 2.65
C GLU A 254 -1.37 -21.27 2.58
N LYS A 255 -1.87 -20.03 2.67
CA LYS A 255 -3.30 -19.73 2.79
C LYS A 255 -3.98 -19.23 1.52
N VAL A 256 -3.23 -18.76 0.52
CA VAL A 256 -3.75 -17.95 -0.60
C VAL A 256 -4.85 -18.63 -1.43
N SER A 257 -4.78 -19.92 -1.68
CA SER A 257 -5.77 -20.56 -2.56
C SER A 257 -7.15 -20.69 -1.92
N THR A 258 -7.20 -21.01 -0.63
CA THR A 258 -8.46 -21.29 0.08
C THR A 258 -9.20 -20.00 0.46
N GLN A 259 -8.47 -18.96 0.89
CA GLN A 259 -9.08 -17.69 1.30
C GLN A 259 -9.73 -16.94 0.14
N LYS A 260 -9.10 -16.92 -1.03
CA LYS A 260 -9.62 -16.24 -2.23
C LYS A 260 -10.98 -16.77 -2.65
N TYR A 261 -11.12 -18.10 -2.73
CA TYR A 261 -12.39 -18.72 -3.07
C TYR A 261 -13.44 -18.52 -1.99
N ALA A 262 -13.06 -18.67 -0.73
CA ALA A 262 -13.97 -18.47 0.38
C ALA A 262 -14.50 -17.03 0.44
N ALA A 263 -13.62 -16.03 0.29
CA ALA A 263 -14.01 -14.63 0.27
C ALA A 263 -14.95 -14.31 -0.90
N LEU A 264 -14.62 -14.80 -2.10
CA LEU A 264 -15.46 -14.61 -3.29
C LEU A 264 -16.83 -15.27 -3.13
N GLN A 265 -16.87 -16.53 -2.68
CA GLN A 265 -18.13 -17.23 -2.42
C GLN A 265 -18.96 -16.57 -1.33
N TYR A 266 -18.31 -16.09 -0.28
CA TYR A 266 -18.98 -15.34 0.79
C TYR A 266 -19.60 -14.04 0.27
N SER A 267 -18.83 -13.25 -0.45
CA SER A 267 -19.32 -12.00 -1.06
C SER A 267 -20.45 -12.26 -2.05
N LEU A 268 -20.37 -13.32 -2.85
CA LEU A 268 -21.44 -13.70 -3.79
C LEU A 268 -22.70 -14.12 -3.03
N LYS A 269 -22.60 -14.91 -1.96
CA LYS A 269 -23.72 -15.29 -1.12
C LYS A 269 -24.39 -14.07 -0.49
N LEU A 270 -23.61 -13.10 -0.01
CA LEU A 270 -24.16 -11.84 0.52
C LEU A 270 -24.89 -11.05 -0.58
N ALA A 271 -24.30 -10.93 -1.76
CA ALA A 271 -24.87 -10.21 -2.89
C ALA A 271 -26.17 -10.86 -3.42
N THR A 272 -26.28 -12.19 -3.34
CA THR A 272 -27.48 -12.94 -3.76
C THR A 272 -28.46 -13.19 -2.62
N SER A 273 -28.16 -12.73 -1.41
CA SER A 273 -29.04 -12.88 -0.25
C SER A 273 -30.31 -12.05 -0.42
N ALA A 274 -31.45 -12.64 -0.09
CA ALA A 274 -32.72 -11.92 -0.11
C ALA A 274 -32.85 -10.84 1.00
N LYS A 275 -31.92 -10.84 1.96
CA LYS A 275 -31.93 -9.92 3.10
C LYS A 275 -30.50 -9.47 3.43
N PRO A 276 -29.86 -8.68 2.57
CA PRO A 276 -28.49 -8.19 2.79
C PRO A 276 -28.39 -7.34 4.07
N GLU A 277 -29.49 -6.72 4.49
CA GLU A 277 -29.60 -5.95 5.71
C GLU A 277 -29.32 -6.73 7.00
N LEU A 278 -29.39 -8.06 7.00
CA LEU A 278 -29.05 -8.87 8.17
C LEU A 278 -27.55 -8.83 8.51
N PHE A 279 -26.73 -8.44 7.55
CA PHE A 279 -25.26 -8.38 7.69
C PHE A 279 -24.75 -6.95 7.91
N THR A 280 -25.66 -5.98 7.89
CA THR A 280 -25.37 -4.56 8.16
C THR A 280 -25.99 -4.16 9.48
N LEU A 281 -25.28 -3.33 10.26
CA LEU A 281 -25.84 -2.77 11.50
C LEU A 281 -26.76 -1.59 11.12
N LYS A 282 -28.01 -1.89 10.76
CA LYS A 282 -29.03 -0.85 10.43
C LYS A 282 -29.13 0.22 11.51
N ALA A 283 -28.98 -0.17 12.78
CA ALA A 283 -29.00 0.77 13.87
C ALA A 283 -27.91 1.84 13.74
N SER A 284 -26.72 1.48 13.25
CA SER A 284 -25.63 2.44 13.08
C SER A 284 -25.84 3.41 11.90
N GLN A 285 -26.65 3.02 10.92
CA GLN A 285 -26.97 3.90 9.77
C GLN A 285 -27.98 5.01 10.14
N ASN A 286 -28.76 4.77 11.19
CA ASN A 286 -29.77 5.72 11.66
C ASN A 286 -29.27 6.59 12.83
N LEU A 287 -28.04 6.35 13.33
CA LEU A 287 -27.48 7.16 14.39
C LEU A 287 -27.07 8.54 13.83
N THR A 288 -27.43 9.57 14.54
CA THR A 288 -26.89 10.92 14.31
C THR A 288 -25.38 10.93 14.62
N PHE A 289 -24.66 11.94 14.14
CA PHE A 289 -23.25 12.14 14.47
C PHE A 289 -23.00 12.16 15.99
N VAL A 290 -23.90 12.79 16.73
CA VAL A 290 -23.81 12.90 18.20
C VAL A 290 -23.92 11.53 18.86
N GLU A 291 -24.89 10.72 18.44
CA GLU A 291 -25.11 9.36 18.96
C GLU A 291 -24.01 8.38 18.53
N PHE A 292 -23.55 8.48 17.30
CA PHE A 292 -22.47 7.63 16.76
C PHE A 292 -21.16 7.76 17.57
N TRP A 293 -20.84 8.99 17.97
CA TRP A 293 -19.63 9.30 18.75
C TRP A 293 -19.89 9.35 20.27
N ASN A 294 -21.12 9.05 20.71
CA ASN A 294 -21.54 9.08 22.11
C ASN A 294 -21.33 10.45 22.79
N PHE A 295 -21.39 11.54 22.04
CA PHE A 295 -21.22 12.89 22.60
C PHE A 295 -22.32 13.24 23.57
N ASP A 296 -23.53 12.73 23.40
CA ASP A 296 -24.65 12.81 24.32
C ASP A 296 -24.34 12.18 25.69
N ILE A 297 -23.75 10.98 25.66
CA ILE A 297 -23.33 10.27 26.90
C ILE A 297 -22.21 11.03 27.59
N PHE A 298 -21.19 11.48 26.86
CA PHE A 298 -20.09 12.26 27.42
C PHE A 298 -20.58 13.59 28.02
N ALA A 299 -21.50 14.28 27.35
CA ALA A 299 -22.11 15.50 27.88
C ALA A 299 -22.88 15.22 29.18
N LEU A 300 -23.67 14.14 29.23
CA LEU A 300 -24.42 13.75 30.42
C LEU A 300 -23.48 13.43 31.59
N LEU A 301 -22.42 12.67 31.34
CA LEU A 301 -21.43 12.29 32.37
C LEU A 301 -20.68 13.52 32.92
N THR A 302 -20.27 14.45 32.04
CA THR A 302 -19.62 15.68 32.46
C THR A 302 -20.54 16.58 33.25
N PHE A 303 -21.82 16.72 32.86
CA PHE A 303 -22.82 17.47 33.59
C PHE A 303 -23.10 16.87 34.97
N SER A 304 -23.24 15.54 35.04
CA SER A 304 -23.44 14.83 36.29
C SER A 304 -22.25 14.97 37.26
N ALA A 305 -21.01 14.89 36.72
CA ALA A 305 -19.80 15.10 37.53
C ALA A 305 -19.71 16.52 38.08
N LEU A 306 -20.05 17.53 37.27
CA LEU A 306 -20.11 18.92 37.71
C LEU A 306 -21.20 19.14 38.78
N PHE A 307 -22.36 18.51 38.63
CA PHE A 307 -23.46 18.61 39.61
C PHE A 307 -23.15 17.94 40.95
N CYS A 308 -22.31 16.90 40.95
CA CYS A 308 -21.86 16.26 42.18
C CYS A 308 -20.70 17.01 42.87
N TYR A 309 -20.03 17.93 42.15
CA TYR A 309 -18.91 18.70 42.67
C TYR A 309 -19.35 20.02 43.31
N PHE A 310 -20.53 20.53 43.00
CA PHE A 310 -21.19 21.66 43.62
C PHE A 310 -22.30 21.21 44.61
#